data_017afa97ed17e50a2107b2743947b341
#
_entry.id   017afa97ed17e50a2107b2743947b341
#
_cell.length_a   1.000
_cell.length_b   1.000
_cell.length_c   1.000
_cell.angle_alpha   90.00
_cell.angle_beta   90.00
_cell.angle_gamma   90.00
#
_symmetry.space_group_name_H-M   'P 1'
#
loop_
_entity.id
_entity.type
_entity.pdbx_description
1 polymer ?
#
loop_
_entity_poly.entity_id
_entity_poly.type
_entity_poly.pdbx_seq_one_letter_code
_entity_poly.pdbx_strand_id
1 'polypeptide(L)'
;MNRNGRVPTVRLGRMVEDGVAPSIFGLVERGITRDPELASQIRGRVVLRFAEDFSPVRIHFKPRSVVVEDGDSRKPDLVISGRLPDIVHFATVPTLKGRLHGVPDPRQPRGRRALARIASGRVRVDGDRVLGRRLLRLLAV
;
A
#
# COMPACT_ATOMS: atom_id res chain seq x y z
N MET A 1 18.84 -11.72 -11.71
CA MET A 1 17.44 -12.14 -11.63
C MET A 1 17.37 -13.42 -10.83
N ASN A 2 16.52 -13.44 -9.86
CA ASN A 2 16.29 -14.60 -9.03
C ASN A 2 15.77 -15.75 -9.91
N ARG A 3 16.31 -16.95 -9.79
CA ARG A 3 15.80 -18.12 -10.52
C ARG A 3 14.37 -18.46 -10.15
N ASN A 4 14.03 -18.21 -8.90
CA ASN A 4 12.67 -18.26 -8.42
C ASN A 4 12.02 -16.89 -8.50
N GLY A 5 12.73 -15.96 -9.13
CA GLY A 5 12.36 -14.56 -9.23
C GLY A 5 11.22 -14.34 -10.18
N ARG A 6 10.22 -15.13 -9.98
CA ARG A 6 8.95 -14.82 -10.58
C ARG A 6 8.47 -13.54 -9.94
N VAL A 7 8.40 -12.51 -10.74
CA VAL A 7 7.66 -11.33 -10.37
C VAL A 7 6.27 -11.80 -9.93
N PRO A 8 5.82 -11.42 -8.72
CA PRO A 8 4.46 -11.77 -8.33
C PRO A 8 3.47 -11.26 -9.37
N THR A 9 2.52 -12.10 -9.74
CA THR A 9 1.46 -11.69 -10.63
C THR A 9 0.45 -10.87 -9.84
N VAL A 10 0.24 -9.62 -10.25
CA VAL A 10 -0.81 -8.80 -9.65
C VAL A 10 -2.08 -8.97 -10.47
N ARG A 11 -3.20 -9.15 -9.80
CA ARG A 11 -4.49 -9.25 -10.46
C ARG A 11 -5.56 -8.50 -9.70
N LEU A 12 -6.55 -8.05 -10.45
CA LEU A 12 -7.72 -7.38 -9.92
C LEU A 12 -8.76 -8.46 -9.60
N GLY A 13 -9.18 -8.54 -8.35
CA GLY A 13 -10.19 -9.49 -7.91
C GLY A 13 -11.59 -8.91 -8.02
N ARG A 14 -12.37 -9.11 -6.96
CA ARG A 14 -13.74 -8.62 -6.91
C ARG A 14 -13.80 -7.10 -7.04
N MET A 15 -14.72 -6.61 -7.87
CA MET A 15 -14.99 -5.19 -8.04
C MET A 15 -16.46 -4.92 -7.76
N VAL A 16 -16.72 -3.82 -7.05
CA VAL A 16 -18.07 -3.31 -6.87
C VAL A 16 -18.26 -2.07 -7.74
N GLU A 17 -19.50 -1.74 -8.04
CA GLU A 17 -19.81 -0.51 -8.74
C GLU A 17 -19.29 0.69 -7.94
N ASP A 18 -18.66 1.64 -8.61
CA ASP A 18 -18.04 2.82 -8.00
C ASP A 18 -16.92 2.51 -7.01
N GLY A 19 -16.39 1.29 -7.02
CA GLY A 19 -15.24 0.92 -6.21
C GLY A 19 -13.94 1.53 -6.74
N VAL A 20 -12.95 1.66 -5.85
CA VAL A 20 -11.66 2.27 -6.20
C VAL A 20 -10.53 1.25 -6.37
N ALA A 21 -10.84 -0.05 -6.31
CA ALA A 21 -9.84 -1.10 -6.49
C ALA A 21 -9.02 -0.95 -7.79
N PRO A 22 -9.60 -0.59 -8.94
CA PRO A 22 -8.80 -0.40 -10.15
C PRO A 22 -7.70 0.66 -10.01
N SER A 23 -7.98 1.75 -9.29
CA SER A 23 -6.99 2.80 -9.05
C SER A 23 -5.86 2.31 -8.15
N ILE A 24 -6.21 1.60 -7.09
CA ILE A 24 -5.22 1.02 -6.18
C ILE A 24 -4.41 -0.06 -6.89
N PHE A 25 -5.07 -0.87 -7.73
CA PHE A 25 -4.39 -1.87 -8.56
C PHE A 25 -3.28 -1.23 -9.39
N GLY A 26 -3.55 -0.10 -10.02
CA GLY A 26 -2.54 0.61 -10.82
C GLY A 26 -1.31 1.01 -10.02
N LEU A 27 -1.51 1.49 -8.79
CA LEU A 27 -0.40 1.84 -7.90
C LEU A 27 0.43 0.61 -7.52
N VAL A 28 -0.23 -0.47 -7.17
CA VAL A 28 0.44 -1.73 -6.79
C VAL A 28 1.20 -2.32 -7.99
N GLU A 29 0.57 -2.36 -9.15
CA GLU A 29 1.20 -2.86 -10.37
C GLU A 29 2.46 -2.08 -10.71
N ARG A 30 2.41 -0.76 -10.62
CA ARG A 30 3.59 0.09 -10.84
C ARG A 30 4.71 -0.24 -9.86
N GLY A 31 4.37 -0.41 -8.58
CA GLY A 31 5.35 -0.75 -7.56
C GLY A 31 6.00 -2.11 -7.81
N ILE A 32 5.22 -3.12 -8.17
CA ILE A 32 5.71 -4.46 -8.47
C ILE A 32 6.62 -4.44 -9.70
N THR A 33 6.25 -3.69 -10.73
CA THR A 33 7.06 -3.56 -11.93
C THR A 33 8.41 -2.89 -11.63
N ARG A 34 8.39 -1.87 -10.76
CA ARG A 34 9.59 -1.13 -10.41
C ARG A 34 10.52 -1.91 -9.48
N ASP A 35 9.96 -2.63 -8.52
CA ASP A 35 10.73 -3.35 -7.49
C ASP A 35 10.14 -4.74 -7.26
N PRO A 36 10.33 -5.65 -8.23
CA PRO A 36 9.76 -7.00 -8.14
C PRO A 36 10.36 -7.82 -6.99
N GLU A 37 11.61 -7.57 -6.62
CA GLU A 37 12.26 -8.28 -5.53
C GLU A 37 11.60 -7.94 -4.20
N LEU A 38 11.37 -6.66 -3.94
CA LEU A 38 10.65 -6.23 -2.75
C LEU A 38 9.25 -6.82 -2.73
N ALA A 39 8.53 -6.76 -3.86
CA ALA A 39 7.19 -7.30 -3.97
C ALA A 39 7.14 -8.79 -3.61
N SER A 40 8.16 -9.56 -3.99
CA SER A 40 8.23 -10.99 -3.69
C SER A 40 8.42 -11.30 -2.21
N GLN A 41 8.84 -10.30 -1.42
CA GLN A 41 9.10 -10.46 0.02
C GLN A 41 7.90 -10.05 0.88
N ILE A 42 6.94 -9.35 0.31
CA ILE A 42 5.79 -8.87 1.07
C ILE A 42 4.77 -9.99 1.24
N ARG A 43 4.28 -10.14 2.47
CA ARG A 43 3.23 -11.11 2.82
C ARG A 43 2.23 -10.45 3.74
N GLY A 44 0.97 -10.74 3.53
CA GLY A 44 -0.08 -10.31 4.43
C GLY A 44 -1.26 -9.67 3.72
N ARG A 45 -2.23 -9.28 4.54
CA ARG A 45 -3.47 -8.64 4.10
C ARG A 45 -3.49 -7.20 4.54
N VAL A 46 -3.61 -6.32 3.58
CA VAL A 46 -3.74 -4.87 3.81
C VAL A 46 -5.16 -4.46 3.46
N VAL A 47 -5.76 -3.64 4.30
CA VAL A 47 -7.07 -3.05 4.02
C VAL A 47 -6.93 -1.53 4.03
N LEU A 48 -7.46 -0.90 3.00
CA LEU A 48 -7.61 0.55 2.92
C LEU A 48 -9.07 0.87 3.21
N ARG A 49 -9.31 1.62 4.28
CA ARG A 49 -10.66 2.05 4.68
C ARG A 49 -10.81 3.54 4.45
N PHE A 50 -11.76 3.90 3.62
CA PHE A 50 -11.96 5.27 3.22
C PHE A 50 -13.00 5.97 4.07
N ALA A 51 -12.75 7.24 4.42
CA ALA A 51 -13.71 8.06 5.12
C ALA A 51 -14.93 8.39 4.26
N GLU A 52 -14.76 8.37 2.95
CA GLU A 52 -15.85 8.49 1.99
C GLU A 52 -16.65 7.18 1.91
N ASP A 53 -17.77 7.19 1.19
CA ASP A 53 -18.64 6.02 1.03
C ASP A 53 -18.11 4.98 0.05
N PHE A 54 -16.83 4.99 -0.24
CA PHE A 54 -16.22 3.96 -1.07
C PHE A 54 -16.13 2.63 -0.30
N SER A 55 -16.33 1.52 -1.03
CA SER A 55 -16.00 0.22 -0.48
C SER A 55 -14.54 0.20 -0.06
N PRO A 56 -14.19 -0.43 1.07
CA PRO A 56 -12.79 -0.69 1.39
C PRO A 56 -12.12 -1.45 0.25
N VAL A 57 -10.81 -1.34 0.17
CA VAL A 57 -10.00 -2.10 -0.78
C VAL A 57 -9.06 -2.98 0.02
N ARG A 58 -8.98 -4.25 -0.35
CA ARG A 58 -8.02 -5.16 0.26
C ARG A 58 -6.95 -5.55 -0.74
N ILE A 59 -5.73 -5.65 -0.23
CA ILE A 59 -4.56 -6.08 -1.01
C ILE A 59 -4.00 -7.29 -0.29
N HIS A 60 -4.05 -8.44 -0.94
CA HIS A 60 -3.52 -9.67 -0.37
C HIS A 60 -2.20 -10.04 -1.05
N PHE A 61 -1.12 -9.91 -0.31
CA PHE A 61 0.22 -10.30 -0.77
C PHE A 61 0.46 -11.76 -0.45
N LYS A 62 0.56 -12.56 -1.50
CA LYS A 62 0.87 -13.99 -1.45
C LYS A 62 2.26 -14.25 -2.06
N PRO A 63 2.86 -15.43 -1.87
CA PRO A 63 4.19 -15.73 -2.43
C PRO A 63 4.34 -15.49 -3.93
N ARG A 64 3.30 -15.77 -4.70
CA ARG A 64 3.36 -15.71 -6.16
C ARG A 64 2.34 -14.78 -6.79
N SER A 65 1.49 -14.19 -5.99
CA SER A 65 0.43 -13.33 -6.50
C SER A 65 0.06 -12.25 -5.51
N VAL A 66 -0.42 -11.15 -6.06
CA VAL A 66 -0.99 -10.06 -5.28
C VAL A 66 -2.38 -9.81 -5.83
N VAL A 67 -3.39 -9.86 -4.96
CA VAL A 67 -4.78 -9.63 -5.36
C VAL A 67 -5.22 -8.29 -4.78
N VAL A 68 -5.73 -7.43 -5.66
CA VAL A 68 -6.32 -6.13 -5.27
C VAL A 68 -7.80 -6.22 -5.59
N GLU A 69 -8.66 -6.01 -4.61
CA GLU A 69 -10.10 -6.12 -4.81
C GLU A 69 -10.88 -5.24 -3.85
N ASP A 70 -12.11 -4.92 -4.22
CA ASP A 70 -13.02 -4.21 -3.33
C ASP A 70 -13.52 -5.17 -2.24
N GLY A 71 -13.52 -4.69 -1.03
CA GLY A 71 -13.99 -5.43 0.13
C GLY A 71 -13.11 -5.24 1.35
N ASP A 72 -13.65 -5.58 2.50
CA ASP A 72 -12.94 -5.56 3.77
C ASP A 72 -12.35 -6.95 4.06
N SER A 73 -11.60 -7.04 5.15
CA SER A 73 -11.08 -8.30 5.66
C SER A 73 -11.35 -8.38 7.16
N ARG A 74 -11.68 -9.58 7.63
CA ARG A 74 -11.94 -9.79 9.07
C ARG A 74 -10.66 -9.77 9.89
N LYS A 75 -9.54 -10.18 9.30
CA LYS A 75 -8.24 -10.28 9.98
C LYS A 75 -7.15 -9.62 9.14
N PRO A 76 -7.21 -8.30 8.95
CA PRO A 76 -6.14 -7.63 8.22
C PRO A 76 -4.89 -7.58 9.08
N ASP A 77 -3.73 -7.71 8.43
CA ASP A 77 -2.44 -7.53 9.10
C ASP A 77 -2.10 -6.05 9.22
N LEU A 78 -2.65 -5.25 8.32
CA LEU A 78 -2.42 -3.80 8.29
C LEU A 78 -3.69 -3.11 7.81
N VAL A 79 -4.07 -2.03 8.47
CA VAL A 79 -5.19 -1.17 8.06
C VAL A 79 -4.70 0.25 7.92
N ILE A 80 -4.96 0.86 6.78
CA ILE A 80 -4.71 2.27 6.53
C ILE A 80 -6.07 2.93 6.33
N SER A 81 -6.36 3.94 7.14
CA SER A 81 -7.65 4.61 7.16
C SER A 81 -7.49 6.10 6.90
N GLY A 82 -8.43 6.70 6.18
CA GLY A 82 -8.44 8.12 5.92
C GLY A 82 -9.25 8.43 4.67
N ARG A 83 -9.17 9.69 4.24
CA ARG A 83 -9.78 10.08 2.96
C ARG A 83 -8.93 9.56 1.82
N LEU A 84 -9.56 9.19 0.71
CA LEU A 84 -8.85 8.64 -0.45
C LEU A 84 -7.67 9.53 -0.90
N PRO A 85 -7.82 10.85 -1.10
CA PRO A 85 -6.68 11.68 -1.49
C PRO A 85 -5.53 11.64 -0.48
N ASP A 86 -5.84 11.66 0.82
CA ASP A 86 -4.81 11.62 1.86
C ASP A 86 -4.08 10.29 1.87
N ILE A 87 -4.79 9.18 1.70
CA ILE A 87 -4.18 7.85 1.61
C ILE A 87 -3.27 7.76 0.39
N VAL A 88 -3.72 8.20 -0.77
CA VAL A 88 -2.92 8.16 -2.00
C VAL A 88 -1.67 9.04 -1.87
N HIS A 89 -1.80 10.24 -1.35
CA HIS A 89 -0.65 11.12 -1.13
C HIS A 89 0.34 10.51 -0.14
N PHE A 90 -0.16 9.95 0.95
CA PHE A 90 0.68 9.27 1.94
C PHE A 90 1.41 8.07 1.34
N ALA A 91 0.72 7.27 0.53
CA ALA A 91 1.27 6.03 -0.02
C ALA A 91 2.27 6.24 -1.15
N THR A 92 2.27 7.41 -1.79
CA THR A 92 3.10 7.67 -2.99
C THR A 92 4.20 8.69 -2.77
N VAL A 93 4.60 8.92 -1.51
CA VAL A 93 5.67 9.87 -1.19
C VAL A 93 7.05 9.22 -1.24
N PRO A 94 8.13 10.01 -1.43
CA PRO A 94 9.48 9.51 -1.27
C PRO A 94 9.71 8.97 0.13
N THR A 95 10.40 7.85 0.23
CA THR A 95 10.69 7.18 1.50
C THR A 95 12.19 7.14 1.76
N LEU A 96 12.54 7.03 3.04
CA LEU A 96 13.92 6.84 3.46
C LEU A 96 14.44 5.48 3.02
N LYS A 97 15.76 5.38 2.90
CA LYS A 97 16.48 4.14 2.60
C LYS A 97 17.18 3.63 3.87
N GLY A 98 17.70 2.41 3.83
CA GLY A 98 18.42 1.83 4.94
C GLY A 98 17.50 1.33 6.04
N ARG A 99 17.88 1.56 7.32
CA ARG A 99 17.14 1.06 8.47
C ARG A 99 15.71 1.58 8.55
N LEU A 100 15.49 2.81 8.09
CA LEU A 100 14.19 3.46 8.12
C LEU A 100 13.49 3.39 6.78
N HIS A 101 13.83 2.40 5.96
CA HIS A 101 13.19 2.24 4.65
C HIS A 101 11.67 2.18 4.77
N GLY A 102 10.99 2.82 3.83
CA GLY A 102 9.53 2.88 3.82
C GLY A 102 8.94 3.95 4.76
N VAL A 103 9.75 4.65 5.54
CA VAL A 103 9.29 5.80 6.31
C VAL A 103 9.31 7.02 5.39
N PRO A 104 8.25 7.86 5.38
CA PRO A 104 8.27 9.08 4.56
C PRO A 104 9.50 9.93 4.85
N ASP A 105 10.15 10.41 3.80
CA ASP A 105 11.40 11.17 3.94
C ASP A 105 11.11 12.60 4.38
N PRO A 106 11.48 13.00 5.62
CA PRO A 106 11.20 14.35 6.12
C PRO A 106 12.04 15.44 5.46
N ARG A 107 13.07 15.09 4.71
CA ARG A 107 13.86 16.05 3.94
C ARG A 107 13.12 16.53 2.70
N GLN A 108 12.10 15.79 2.26
CA GLN A 108 11.26 16.13 1.13
C GLN A 108 9.97 16.79 1.61
N PRO A 109 9.48 17.86 0.96
CA PRO A 109 8.21 18.47 1.37
C PRO A 109 7.03 17.50 1.37
N ARG A 110 6.96 16.61 0.39
CA ARG A 110 5.91 15.59 0.31
C ARG A 110 6.00 14.60 1.48
N GLY A 111 7.21 14.21 1.87
CA GLY A 111 7.42 13.33 3.02
C GLY A 111 6.99 14.00 4.33
N ARG A 112 7.32 15.27 4.51
CA ARG A 112 6.87 16.04 5.69
C ARG A 112 5.35 16.14 5.76
N ARG A 113 4.68 16.35 4.61
CA ARG A 113 3.21 16.39 4.56
C ARG A 113 2.60 15.04 4.91
N ALA A 114 3.21 13.95 4.47
CA ALA A 114 2.74 12.61 4.80
C ALA A 114 2.85 12.36 6.31
N LEU A 115 3.97 12.72 6.92
CA LEU A 115 4.15 12.60 8.37
C LEU A 115 3.16 13.48 9.14
N ALA A 116 2.88 14.68 8.64
CA ALA A 116 1.89 15.56 9.24
C ALA A 116 0.47 14.98 9.17
N ARG A 117 0.14 14.25 8.11
CA ARG A 117 -1.16 13.58 7.99
C ARG A 117 -1.34 12.51 9.05
N ILE A 118 -0.29 11.76 9.35
CA ILE A 118 -0.33 10.78 10.45
C ILE A 118 -0.46 11.50 11.79
N ALA A 119 0.35 12.51 12.03
CA ALA A 119 0.35 13.26 13.29
C ALA A 119 -0.98 13.96 13.56
N SER A 120 -1.66 14.43 12.53
CA SER A 120 -2.98 15.08 12.64
C SER A 120 -4.15 14.10 12.65
N GLY A 121 -3.92 12.81 12.46
CA GLY A 121 -4.96 11.80 12.39
C GLY A 121 -5.69 11.73 11.06
N ARG A 122 -5.26 12.45 10.03
CA ARG A 122 -5.86 12.38 8.70
C ARG A 122 -5.66 11.02 8.05
N VAL A 123 -4.52 10.40 8.32
CA VAL A 123 -4.22 9.02 7.93
C VAL A 123 -3.86 8.25 9.19
N ARG A 124 -4.52 7.12 9.39
CA ARG A 124 -4.22 6.21 10.50
C ARG A 124 -3.68 4.91 9.94
N VAL A 125 -2.61 4.43 10.56
CA VAL A 125 -1.96 3.17 10.17
C VAL A 125 -1.95 2.26 11.40
N ASP A 126 -2.67 1.15 11.31
CA ASP A 126 -2.80 0.20 12.40
C ASP A 126 -2.38 -1.19 11.94
N GLY A 127 -1.53 -1.85 12.71
CA GLY A 127 -1.13 -3.23 12.45
C GLY A 127 0.37 -3.43 12.30
N ASP A 128 0.75 -4.36 11.44
CA ASP A 128 2.14 -4.78 11.25
C ASP A 128 2.99 -3.65 10.64
N ARG A 129 3.92 -3.14 11.44
CA ARG A 129 4.80 -2.03 11.04
C ARG A 129 5.77 -2.41 9.92
N VAL A 130 6.24 -3.64 9.92
CA VAL A 130 7.16 -4.12 8.88
C VAL A 130 6.43 -4.18 7.54
N LEU A 131 5.21 -4.74 7.54
CA LEU A 131 4.36 -4.76 6.37
C LEU A 131 4.06 -3.34 5.88
N GLY A 132 3.74 -2.44 6.80
CA GLY A 132 3.46 -1.03 6.46
C GLY A 132 4.63 -0.35 5.78
N ARG A 133 5.84 -0.50 6.31
CA ARG A 133 7.03 0.11 5.72
C ARG A 133 7.37 -0.47 4.36
N ARG A 134 7.23 -1.77 4.20
CA ARG A 134 7.45 -2.44 2.90
C ARG A 134 6.44 -1.98 1.87
N LEU A 135 5.17 -1.87 2.28
CA LEU A 135 4.12 -1.37 1.39
C LEU A 135 4.42 0.06 0.93
N LEU A 136 4.76 0.96 1.85
CA LEU A 136 5.08 2.35 1.49
C LEU A 136 6.29 2.44 0.57
N ARG A 137 7.30 1.61 0.79
CA ARG A 137 8.45 1.54 -0.11
C ARG A 137 8.04 1.05 -1.49
N LEU A 138 7.16 0.05 -1.56
CA LEU A 138 6.68 -0.49 -2.83
C LEU A 138 5.91 0.57 -3.63
N LEU A 139 5.06 1.35 -2.97
CA LEU A 139 4.19 2.32 -3.61
C LEU A 139 4.85 3.70 -3.81
N ALA A 140 6.00 3.95 -3.20
CA ALA A 140 6.70 5.23 -3.29
C ALA A 140 7.00 5.62 -4.74
N VAL A 141 7.00 6.91 -4.98
CA VAL A 141 7.28 7.48 -6.31
C VAL A 141 8.64 8.17 -6.30
#